data_24d57e5e62349d3d419d2185a745fddf
#
_entry.id   24d57e5e62349d3d419d2185a745fddf
#
_cell.length_a   1.000
_cell.length_b   1.000
_cell.length_c   1.000
_cell.angle_alpha   90.00
_cell.angle_beta   90.00
_cell.angle_gamma   90.00
#
_symmetry.space_group_name_H-M   'P 1'
#
loop_
_entity.id
_entity.type
_entity.pdbx_description
1 polymer ?
#
loop_
_entity_poly.entity_id
_entity_poly.type
_entity_poly.pdbx_seq_one_letter_code
_entity_poly.pdbx_strand_id
1 'polypeptide(L)'
;MLLQVRNILRIKPLFLIGLLSVALVAAVLASPSQTPSQAQQPATGTPATPSPTASSPQGGVAGSAGSPFGSQTQHAGLNIVVLDPAHGGTDPGARGTGGIRESEIVLDFAIQVRRALELQGFQVVQTRQGNENPSFDDRSATANAQRGAVFVTLHISSTGLPGTARVYVNSDLPPVADSNGLIPWDRAQAPFLGLSRKFGDLVQGFLFQRFKGSPDAAQTASVRQLRTTAAPAIAVEISSVTVENRADLDRMAPGVADAIARGVAAFRPSYVVPNISGGVQ
;
A
#
# COMPACT_ATOMS: atom_id res chain seq x y z
N MET A 1 -20.28 72.52 8.72
CA MET A 1 -19.17 71.59 9.06
C MET A 1 -19.44 70.30 8.35
N LEU A 2 -18.80 70.13 7.18
CA LEU A 2 -19.07 69.04 6.20
C LEU A 2 -18.28 67.79 6.52
N LEU A 3 -18.97 66.69 6.69
CA LEU A 3 -18.36 65.34 6.65
C LEU A 3 -18.31 64.86 5.21
N GLN A 4 -17.12 64.63 4.71
CA GLN A 4 -16.87 63.93 3.44
C GLN A 4 -16.75 62.46 3.67
N VAL A 5 -17.70 61.67 3.13
CA VAL A 5 -17.65 60.21 3.05
C VAL A 5 -16.95 59.82 1.73
N ARG A 6 -15.75 59.24 1.80
CA ARG A 6 -15.07 58.67 0.64
C ARG A 6 -15.43 57.17 0.48
N ASN A 7 -16.24 56.89 -0.51
CA ASN A 7 -16.48 55.55 -1.00
C ASN A 7 -15.23 55.02 -1.72
N ILE A 8 -14.60 53.97 -1.16
CA ILE A 8 -13.55 53.23 -1.82
C ILE A 8 -14.18 51.99 -2.51
N LEU A 9 -14.28 52.11 -3.84
CA LEU A 9 -14.73 51.05 -4.72
C LEU A 9 -13.64 49.94 -4.76
N ARG A 10 -13.92 48.77 -4.16
CA ARG A 10 -13.06 47.61 -4.27
C ARG A 10 -13.37 46.87 -5.57
N ILE A 11 -12.48 46.97 -6.54
CA ILE A 11 -12.47 46.17 -7.77
C ILE A 11 -11.93 44.80 -7.43
N LYS A 12 -12.74 43.76 -7.65
CA LYS A 12 -12.31 42.35 -7.57
C LYS A 12 -11.61 42.01 -8.89
N PRO A 13 -10.42 41.36 -8.86
CA PRO A 13 -9.82 40.83 -10.09
C PRO A 13 -10.55 39.59 -10.53
N LEU A 14 -11.01 39.59 -11.79
CA LEU A 14 -11.53 38.44 -12.51
C LEU A 14 -10.35 37.53 -12.85
N PHE A 15 -10.30 36.31 -12.31
CA PHE A 15 -9.36 35.29 -12.73
C PHE A 15 -9.85 34.67 -14.03
N LEU A 16 -9.10 34.93 -15.09
CA LEU A 16 -9.24 34.33 -16.42
C LEU A 16 -8.70 32.88 -16.35
N ILE A 17 -9.58 31.89 -16.46
CA ILE A 17 -9.20 30.47 -16.52
C ILE A 17 -8.76 30.21 -17.97
N GLY A 18 -7.45 30.08 -18.17
CA GLY A 18 -6.88 29.61 -19.43
C GLY A 18 -6.96 28.09 -19.54
N LEU A 19 -7.82 27.58 -20.41
CA LEU A 19 -7.82 26.19 -20.85
C LEU A 19 -6.58 25.94 -21.71
N LEU A 20 -5.62 25.16 -21.21
CA LEU A 20 -4.51 24.64 -22.01
C LEU A 20 -4.83 23.20 -22.40
N SER A 21 -5.22 23.01 -23.66
CA SER A 21 -5.42 21.70 -24.27
C SER A 21 -4.06 21.10 -24.60
N VAL A 22 -3.68 20.02 -23.94
CA VAL A 22 -2.49 19.22 -24.30
C VAL A 22 -2.93 18.14 -25.29
N ALA A 23 -2.48 18.28 -26.54
CA ALA A 23 -2.64 17.27 -27.57
C ALA A 23 -1.68 16.11 -27.30
N LEU A 24 -2.22 14.91 -27.13
CA LEU A 24 -1.49 13.65 -26.98
C LEU A 24 -1.08 13.15 -28.37
N VAL A 25 0.21 13.20 -28.71
CA VAL A 25 0.76 12.54 -29.90
C VAL A 25 1.17 11.13 -29.50
N ALA A 26 0.42 10.13 -29.96
CA ALA A 26 0.78 8.73 -29.84
C ALA A 26 1.78 8.36 -30.95
N ALA A 27 3.03 8.12 -30.60
CA ALA A 27 4.01 7.48 -31.47
C ALA A 27 3.97 5.95 -31.24
N VAL A 28 3.43 5.24 -32.22
CA VAL A 28 3.50 3.77 -32.31
C VAL A 28 4.89 3.43 -32.88
N LEU A 29 5.76 2.85 -32.06
CA LEU A 29 6.98 2.20 -32.53
C LEU A 29 6.80 0.69 -32.40
N ALA A 30 6.78 0.04 -33.55
CA ALA A 30 6.75 -1.41 -33.69
C ALA A 30 8.08 -2.02 -33.22
N SER A 31 8.02 -2.98 -32.30
CA SER A 31 9.17 -3.81 -31.92
C SER A 31 9.22 -5.08 -32.76
N PRO A 32 10.40 -5.55 -33.21
CA PRO A 32 10.52 -6.80 -33.92
C PRO A 32 10.45 -8.00 -32.96
N SER A 33 9.71 -9.00 -33.39
CA SER A 33 9.56 -10.31 -32.76
C SER A 33 10.90 -11.07 -32.74
N GLN A 34 11.35 -11.52 -31.58
CA GLN A 34 12.43 -12.48 -31.46
C GLN A 34 11.87 -13.89 -31.18
N THR A 35 12.21 -14.80 -32.02
CA THR A 35 11.92 -16.22 -32.00
C THR A 35 12.70 -16.91 -30.86
N PRO A 36 12.10 -17.81 -30.06
CA PRO A 36 12.87 -18.55 -29.09
C PRO A 36 13.64 -19.70 -29.76
N SER A 37 14.94 -19.70 -29.50
CA SER A 37 15.86 -20.80 -29.87
C SER A 37 15.63 -21.99 -28.95
N GLN A 38 15.35 -23.15 -29.55
CA GLN A 38 15.33 -24.43 -28.87
C GLN A 38 16.76 -24.86 -28.53
N ALA A 39 17.02 -25.26 -27.31
CA ALA A 39 18.21 -25.96 -26.91
C ALA A 39 17.84 -27.31 -26.28
N GLN A 40 18.37 -28.33 -26.95
CA GLN A 40 18.35 -29.76 -26.76
C GLN A 40 18.50 -30.27 -25.32
N GLN A 41 17.68 -31.32 -25.05
CA GLN A 41 17.92 -32.33 -24.00
C GLN A 41 19.06 -33.27 -24.39
N PRO A 42 19.77 -33.83 -23.43
CA PRO A 42 20.20 -35.25 -23.55
C PRO A 42 19.54 -36.11 -22.48
N ALA A 43 19.24 -37.32 -22.98
CA ALA A 43 18.54 -38.38 -22.29
C ALA A 43 19.48 -39.25 -21.43
N THR A 44 18.81 -40.09 -20.64
CA THR A 44 19.17 -41.42 -20.14
C THR A 44 19.89 -41.54 -18.79
N GLY A 45 19.25 -42.37 -17.94
CA GLY A 45 19.87 -43.03 -16.82
C GLY A 45 18.92 -43.41 -15.68
N THR A 46 18.07 -44.43 -15.89
CA THR A 46 17.57 -45.31 -14.82
C THR A 46 18.58 -46.45 -14.65
N PRO A 47 18.82 -47.11 -13.51
CA PRO A 47 17.82 -47.82 -12.71
C PRO A 47 18.10 -47.95 -11.18
N ALA A 48 17.15 -48.60 -10.55
CA ALA A 48 17.23 -49.53 -9.42
C ALA A 48 16.74 -49.03 -8.03
N THR A 49 15.56 -49.55 -7.71
CA THR A 49 15.05 -49.86 -6.39
C THR A 49 15.97 -50.84 -5.62
N PRO A 50 15.99 -50.81 -4.25
CA PRO A 50 15.21 -51.80 -3.56
C PRO A 50 14.50 -51.29 -2.28
N SER A 51 13.30 -51.81 -2.05
CA SER A 51 12.68 -51.91 -0.74
C SER A 51 13.37 -52.97 0.13
N PRO A 52 13.30 -52.85 1.46
CA PRO A 52 12.77 -53.93 2.23
C PRO A 52 11.80 -53.51 3.35
N THR A 53 10.67 -54.17 3.37
CA THR A 53 10.15 -55.09 4.40
C THR A 53 9.96 -54.63 5.83
N ALA A 54 8.69 -54.60 6.16
CA ALA A 54 7.95 -54.74 7.38
C ALA A 54 8.66 -55.10 8.70
N SER A 55 8.18 -54.45 9.77
CA SER A 55 7.86 -55.14 11.03
C SER A 55 6.99 -54.26 11.90
N SER A 56 5.76 -54.64 12.12
CA SER A 56 4.93 -54.19 13.27
C SER A 56 5.34 -54.98 14.51
N PRO A 57 5.10 -54.45 15.69
CA PRO A 57 4.30 -55.16 16.65
C PRO A 57 3.11 -54.35 17.19
N GLN A 58 2.02 -55.08 17.34
CA GLN A 58 0.82 -54.75 18.09
C GLN A 58 1.11 -54.66 19.59
N GLY A 59 0.30 -53.84 20.27
CA GLY A 59 0.01 -54.07 21.66
C GLY A 59 -0.29 -52.81 22.44
N GLY A 60 -1.54 -52.67 22.93
CA GLY A 60 -1.80 -51.89 24.09
C GLY A 60 -2.97 -50.91 23.99
N VAL A 61 -4.17 -51.41 24.26
CA VAL A 61 -5.36 -50.62 24.63
C VAL A 61 -5.10 -49.78 25.87
N ALA A 62 -5.53 -48.55 25.86
CA ALA A 62 -6.26 -47.95 27.01
C ALA A 62 -6.73 -46.51 26.66
N GLY A 63 -7.97 -46.36 26.60
CA GLY A 63 -8.72 -45.39 27.35
C GLY A 63 -8.50 -43.90 27.13
N SER A 64 -9.39 -43.35 26.32
CA SER A 64 -10.21 -42.34 26.83
C SER A 64 -9.79 -40.87 27.00
N ALA A 65 -10.71 -40.17 26.93
CA ALA A 65 -11.04 -38.79 27.27
C ALA A 65 -10.90 -37.88 26.07
N GLY A 66 -12.00 -37.77 25.37
CA GLY A 66 -12.27 -36.66 24.47
C GLY A 66 -12.09 -35.35 25.20
N SER A 67 -11.04 -34.67 24.85
CA SER A 67 -10.99 -33.20 25.04
C SER A 67 -11.76 -32.59 23.90
N PRO A 68 -12.79 -31.80 24.22
CA PRO A 68 -13.40 -30.96 23.19
C PRO A 68 -12.45 -29.79 22.93
N PHE A 69 -11.41 -30.06 22.17
CA PHE A 69 -10.71 -28.95 21.50
C PHE A 69 -11.67 -28.43 20.44
N GLY A 70 -12.57 -27.54 20.90
CA GLY A 70 -13.19 -26.61 19.99
C GLY A 70 -12.09 -25.98 19.20
N SER A 71 -12.12 -26.17 17.88
CA SER A 71 -11.31 -25.41 16.95
C SER A 71 -11.69 -23.95 17.15
N GLN A 72 -11.03 -23.28 18.09
CA GLN A 72 -10.97 -21.83 18.08
C GLN A 72 -10.27 -21.52 16.77
N THR A 73 -11.04 -21.09 15.79
CA THR A 73 -10.54 -20.32 14.66
C THR A 73 -9.78 -19.16 15.29
N GLN A 74 -8.47 -19.32 15.47
CA GLN A 74 -7.61 -18.21 15.82
C GLN A 74 -7.75 -17.22 14.67
N HIS A 75 -8.59 -16.22 14.87
CA HIS A 75 -8.59 -15.07 14.01
C HIS A 75 -7.16 -14.52 14.03
N ALA A 76 -6.47 -14.65 12.91
CA ALA A 76 -5.13 -14.10 12.79
C ALA A 76 -5.24 -12.59 13.06
N GLY A 77 -4.79 -12.15 14.23
CA GLY A 77 -4.78 -10.74 14.57
C GLY A 77 -3.83 -9.98 13.64
N LEU A 78 -3.98 -8.69 13.54
CA LEU A 78 -3.07 -7.83 12.79
C LEU A 78 -1.67 -7.86 13.42
N ASN A 79 -0.71 -8.46 12.73
CA ASN A 79 0.67 -8.57 13.18
C ASN A 79 1.69 -8.13 12.12
N ILE A 80 1.29 -8.02 10.86
CA ILE A 80 2.17 -7.74 9.73
C ILE A 80 1.76 -6.41 9.09
N VAL A 81 2.75 -5.59 8.75
CA VAL A 81 2.58 -4.43 7.89
C VAL A 81 3.41 -4.64 6.64
N VAL A 82 2.76 -4.67 5.49
CA VAL A 82 3.45 -4.62 4.21
C VAL A 82 3.66 -3.16 3.85
N LEU A 83 4.91 -2.74 3.84
CA LEU A 83 5.32 -1.37 3.58
C LEU A 83 5.87 -1.26 2.16
N ASP A 84 5.28 -0.39 1.37
CA ASP A 84 5.60 -0.20 -0.03
C ASP A 84 6.20 1.20 -0.26
N PRO A 85 7.53 1.35 -0.32
CA PRO A 85 8.14 2.57 -0.83
C PRO A 85 7.89 2.65 -2.34
N ALA A 86 7.03 3.55 -2.79
CA ALA A 86 6.65 3.67 -4.20
C ALA A 86 7.85 3.94 -5.13
N HIS A 87 7.66 3.70 -6.44
CA HIS A 87 8.67 3.94 -7.48
C HIS A 87 9.95 3.10 -7.31
N GLY A 88 11.04 3.49 -7.96
CA GLY A 88 12.35 2.81 -7.91
C GLY A 88 12.88 2.50 -9.30
N GLY A 89 14.14 2.04 -9.40
CA GLY A 89 14.81 1.72 -10.65
C GLY A 89 14.82 2.90 -11.63
N THR A 90 14.23 2.71 -12.80
CA THR A 90 14.09 3.74 -13.84
C THR A 90 12.92 4.69 -13.59
N ASP A 91 12.05 4.39 -12.64
CA ASP A 91 10.93 5.25 -12.24
C ASP A 91 11.31 6.10 -11.02
N PRO A 92 11.66 7.37 -11.20
CA PRO A 92 12.03 8.25 -10.10
C PRO A 92 10.83 8.76 -9.28
N GLY A 93 9.60 8.55 -9.76
CA GLY A 93 8.41 9.24 -9.26
C GLY A 93 8.46 10.74 -9.51
N ALA A 94 7.83 11.51 -8.65
CA ALA A 94 7.88 12.97 -8.69
C ALA A 94 9.30 13.50 -8.52
N ARG A 95 9.59 14.60 -9.23
CA ARG A 95 10.91 15.25 -9.22
C ARG A 95 10.80 16.66 -8.70
N GLY A 96 11.67 16.99 -7.76
CA GLY A 96 11.81 18.35 -7.22
C GLY A 96 13.06 19.07 -7.73
N THR A 97 13.26 20.27 -7.21
CA THR A 97 14.47 21.07 -7.43
C THR A 97 15.68 20.39 -6.74
N GLY A 98 16.89 20.71 -7.20
CA GLY A 98 18.11 20.15 -6.59
C GLY A 98 18.31 18.66 -6.77
N GLY A 99 17.63 18.02 -7.74
CA GLY A 99 17.77 16.59 -8.02
C GLY A 99 16.96 15.69 -7.08
N ILE A 100 16.02 16.24 -6.30
CA ILE A 100 15.13 15.48 -5.43
C ILE A 100 14.30 14.50 -6.29
N ARG A 101 14.26 13.23 -5.88
CA ARG A 101 13.46 12.16 -6.49
C ARG A 101 12.58 11.50 -5.43
N GLU A 102 11.31 11.32 -5.74
CA GLU A 102 10.36 10.66 -4.84
C GLU A 102 10.86 9.28 -4.40
N SER A 103 11.34 8.46 -5.36
CA SER A 103 11.79 7.09 -5.12
C SER A 103 12.88 6.97 -4.04
N GLU A 104 13.76 7.96 -3.92
CA GLU A 104 14.82 7.99 -2.92
C GLU A 104 14.26 8.40 -1.56
N ILE A 105 13.39 9.41 -1.53
CA ILE A 105 12.82 9.94 -0.30
C ILE A 105 11.90 8.92 0.36
N VAL A 106 11.01 8.28 -0.39
CA VAL A 106 10.08 7.29 0.18
C VAL A 106 10.82 6.07 0.75
N LEU A 107 11.99 5.73 0.19
CA LEU A 107 12.84 4.68 0.73
C LEU A 107 13.41 5.06 2.10
N ASP A 108 13.88 6.30 2.26
CA ASP A 108 14.38 6.81 3.53
C ASP A 108 13.26 6.94 4.58
N PHE A 109 12.07 7.38 4.15
CA PHE A 109 10.88 7.38 5.01
C PHE A 109 10.51 5.96 5.45
N ALA A 110 10.57 4.99 4.54
CA ALA A 110 10.27 3.60 4.86
C ALA A 110 11.18 3.02 5.95
N ILE A 111 12.44 3.41 6.00
CA ILE A 111 13.36 3.02 7.08
C ILE A 111 12.85 3.51 8.44
N GLN A 112 12.40 4.75 8.53
CA GLN A 112 11.86 5.32 9.77
C GLN A 112 10.53 4.70 10.16
N VAL A 113 9.61 4.52 9.19
CA VAL A 113 8.30 3.89 9.38
C VAL A 113 8.47 2.45 9.86
N ARG A 114 9.36 1.68 9.22
CA ARG A 114 9.67 0.31 9.63
C ARG A 114 10.10 0.25 11.09
N ARG A 115 11.08 1.07 11.49
CA ARG A 115 11.56 1.12 12.89
C ARG A 115 10.43 1.44 13.87
N ALA A 116 9.59 2.42 13.55
CA ALA A 116 8.48 2.81 14.40
C ALA A 116 7.44 1.68 14.55
N LEU A 117 7.14 0.95 13.47
CA LEU A 117 6.25 -0.20 13.49
C LEU A 117 6.82 -1.38 14.28
N GLU A 118 8.10 -1.69 14.09
CA GLU A 118 8.80 -2.76 14.83
C GLU A 118 8.80 -2.48 16.34
N LEU A 119 8.96 -1.22 16.76
CA LEU A 119 8.83 -0.79 18.15
C LEU A 119 7.42 -0.98 18.72
N GLN A 120 6.38 -0.99 17.89
CA GLN A 120 5.00 -1.31 18.26
C GLN A 120 4.69 -2.83 18.20
N GLY A 121 5.72 -3.65 17.93
CA GLY A 121 5.60 -5.10 17.88
C GLY A 121 5.00 -5.64 16.59
N PHE A 122 5.08 -4.90 15.47
CA PHE A 122 4.69 -5.40 14.15
C PHE A 122 5.89 -5.99 13.42
N GLN A 123 5.64 -7.05 12.68
CA GLN A 123 6.55 -7.51 11.63
C GLN A 123 6.35 -6.63 10.38
N VAL A 124 7.44 -6.17 9.77
CA VAL A 124 7.39 -5.35 8.56
C VAL A 124 7.98 -6.12 7.38
N VAL A 125 7.18 -6.26 6.32
CA VAL A 125 7.60 -6.79 5.02
C VAL A 125 7.65 -5.62 4.05
N GLN A 126 8.80 -5.39 3.41
CA GLN A 126 8.94 -4.31 2.43
C GLN A 126 8.88 -4.86 1.00
N THR A 127 8.20 -4.14 0.10
CA THR A 127 8.14 -4.50 -1.33
C THR A 127 9.46 -4.27 -2.04
N ARG A 128 10.28 -3.34 -1.55
CA ARG A 128 11.67 -3.10 -1.96
C ARG A 128 12.49 -2.53 -0.81
N GLN A 129 13.79 -2.75 -0.83
CA GLN A 129 14.73 -2.24 0.17
C GLN A 129 15.86 -1.39 -0.44
N GLY A 130 15.96 -1.35 -1.75
CA GLY A 130 16.92 -0.58 -2.51
C GLY A 130 16.25 0.09 -3.71
N ASN A 131 17.02 0.21 -4.80
CA ASN A 131 16.54 0.86 -6.03
C ASN A 131 15.81 -0.10 -6.99
N GLU A 132 15.28 -1.21 -6.49
CA GLU A 132 14.43 -2.11 -7.28
C GLU A 132 13.12 -1.39 -7.65
N ASN A 133 12.51 -1.79 -8.76
CA ASN A 133 11.21 -1.30 -9.19
C ASN A 133 10.24 -2.47 -9.41
N PRO A 134 9.70 -3.07 -8.34
CA PRO A 134 8.64 -4.07 -8.48
C PRO A 134 7.44 -3.48 -9.22
N SER A 135 6.81 -4.27 -10.07
CA SER A 135 5.58 -3.86 -10.74
C SER A 135 4.46 -3.61 -9.72
N PHE A 136 3.41 -2.89 -10.12
CA PHE A 136 2.24 -2.69 -9.24
C PHE A 136 1.66 -4.02 -8.76
N ASP A 137 1.69 -5.01 -9.61
CA ASP A 137 1.15 -6.35 -9.34
C ASP A 137 2.03 -7.12 -8.36
N ASP A 138 3.36 -7.03 -8.46
CA ASP A 138 4.30 -7.62 -7.49
C ASP A 138 4.15 -7.00 -6.10
N ARG A 139 3.91 -5.68 -6.03
CA ARG A 139 3.66 -4.98 -4.76
C ARG A 139 2.40 -5.50 -4.08
N SER A 140 1.31 -5.61 -4.85
CA SER A 140 0.05 -6.17 -4.35
C SER A 140 0.18 -7.64 -4.00
N ALA A 141 0.87 -8.45 -4.82
CA ALA A 141 1.11 -9.87 -4.56
C ALA A 141 1.89 -10.08 -3.26
N THR A 142 2.87 -9.22 -2.97
CA THR A 142 3.61 -9.23 -1.69
C THR A 142 2.64 -9.07 -0.51
N ALA A 143 1.69 -8.16 -0.60
CA ALA A 143 0.68 -7.95 0.43
C ALA A 143 -0.31 -9.11 0.52
N ASN A 144 -0.78 -9.61 -0.63
CA ASN A 144 -1.77 -10.67 -0.72
C ASN A 144 -1.25 -12.03 -0.21
N ALA A 145 0.07 -12.22 -0.22
CA ALA A 145 0.73 -13.40 0.36
C ALA A 145 0.77 -13.39 1.90
N GLN A 146 0.45 -12.25 2.55
CA GLN A 146 0.56 -12.11 4.01
C GLN A 146 -0.82 -12.22 4.67
N ARG A 147 -1.03 -13.22 5.51
CA ARG A 147 -2.23 -13.31 6.35
C ARG A 147 -2.08 -12.41 7.58
N GLY A 148 -3.14 -11.71 7.94
CA GLY A 148 -3.11 -10.81 9.11
C GLY A 148 -2.30 -9.54 8.86
N ALA A 149 -2.27 -9.04 7.63
CA ALA A 149 -1.52 -7.87 7.23
C ALA A 149 -2.40 -6.66 6.90
N VAL A 150 -1.79 -5.49 6.97
CA VAL A 150 -2.24 -4.27 6.29
C VAL A 150 -1.19 -3.83 5.28
N PHE A 151 -1.61 -3.10 4.26
CA PHE A 151 -0.73 -2.54 3.23
C PHE A 151 -0.65 -1.01 3.36
N VAL A 152 0.56 -0.48 3.36
CA VAL A 152 0.85 0.96 3.43
C VAL A 152 1.82 1.30 2.32
N THR A 153 1.38 2.04 1.30
CA THR A 153 2.28 2.60 0.29
C THR A 153 2.61 4.06 0.60
N LEU A 154 3.88 4.43 0.42
CA LEU A 154 4.41 5.75 0.69
C LEU A 154 4.69 6.48 -0.61
N HIS A 155 4.20 7.70 -0.72
CA HIS A 155 4.39 8.62 -1.84
C HIS A 155 4.83 10.00 -1.39
N ILE A 156 5.52 10.73 -2.26
CA ILE A 156 5.76 12.17 -2.11
C ILE A 156 5.00 12.89 -3.21
N SER A 157 4.16 13.82 -2.85
CA SER A 157 3.37 14.58 -3.81
C SER A 157 4.23 15.46 -4.70
N SER A 158 3.83 15.61 -5.96
CA SER A 158 4.33 16.68 -6.84
C SER A 158 3.55 17.99 -6.68
N THR A 159 2.42 17.95 -5.97
CA THR A 159 1.52 19.08 -5.72
C THR A 159 1.12 19.13 -4.26
N GLY A 160 0.48 20.19 -3.84
CA GLY A 160 -0.03 20.32 -2.49
C GLY A 160 0.82 21.26 -1.63
N LEU A 161 0.40 21.40 -0.37
CA LEU A 161 1.06 22.32 0.57
C LEU A 161 2.26 21.63 1.21
N PRO A 162 3.45 22.25 1.18
CA PRO A 162 4.61 21.77 1.92
C PRO A 162 4.29 21.56 3.41
N GLY A 163 4.89 20.54 4.02
CA GLY A 163 4.72 20.25 5.44
C GLY A 163 3.40 19.56 5.81
N THR A 164 2.61 19.10 4.83
CA THR A 164 1.37 18.34 5.07
C THR A 164 1.51 16.87 4.71
N ALA A 165 0.60 16.03 5.18
CA ALA A 165 0.51 14.63 4.80
C ALA A 165 -0.96 14.21 4.66
N ARG A 166 -1.24 13.32 3.70
CA ARG A 166 -2.59 12.86 3.36
C ARG A 166 -2.62 11.36 3.26
N VAL A 167 -3.73 10.78 3.68
CA VAL A 167 -4.02 9.36 3.47
C VAL A 167 -5.09 9.24 2.40
N TYR A 168 -4.85 8.35 1.46
CA TYR A 168 -5.84 7.94 0.48
C TYR A 168 -6.23 6.49 0.71
N VAL A 169 -7.52 6.23 0.58
CA VAL A 169 -8.10 4.90 0.49
C VAL A 169 -8.71 4.73 -0.90
N ASN A 170 -8.86 3.50 -1.35
CA ASN A 170 -9.45 3.27 -2.66
C ASN A 170 -10.91 3.79 -2.68
N SER A 171 -11.31 4.39 -3.79
CA SER A 171 -12.70 4.77 -4.04
C SER A 171 -13.59 3.52 -4.12
N ASP A 172 -14.89 3.71 -3.97
CA ASP A 172 -15.84 2.62 -4.07
C ASP A 172 -15.69 1.88 -5.41
N LEU A 173 -15.65 0.55 -5.31
CA LEU A 173 -15.60 -0.32 -6.47
C LEU A 173 -17.02 -0.72 -6.83
N PRO A 174 -17.38 -0.73 -8.14
CA PRO A 174 -18.68 -1.24 -8.56
C PRO A 174 -18.90 -2.67 -8.02
N PRO A 175 -20.13 -3.08 -7.72
CA PRO A 175 -20.44 -4.44 -7.31
C PRO A 175 -19.86 -5.45 -8.30
N VAL A 176 -19.34 -6.56 -7.79
CA VAL A 176 -18.93 -7.70 -8.63
C VAL A 176 -20.22 -8.40 -9.06
N ALA A 177 -20.53 -8.37 -10.35
CA ALA A 177 -21.61 -9.18 -10.89
C ALA A 177 -21.24 -10.66 -10.77
N ASP A 178 -22.19 -11.50 -10.33
CA ASP A 178 -22.10 -12.93 -10.05
C ASP A 178 -20.87 -13.66 -10.59
N SER A 179 -19.86 -13.77 -9.76
CA SER A 179 -18.57 -14.42 -10.07
C SER A 179 -18.43 -15.80 -9.42
N ASN A 180 -19.55 -16.48 -9.11
CA ASN A 180 -19.56 -17.77 -8.41
C ASN A 180 -18.73 -17.75 -7.10
N GLY A 181 -18.75 -16.61 -6.40
CA GLY A 181 -17.99 -16.42 -5.16
C GLY A 181 -16.50 -16.04 -5.36
N LEU A 182 -16.03 -15.95 -6.61
CA LEU A 182 -14.68 -15.51 -6.91
C LEU A 182 -14.63 -13.99 -7.05
N ILE A 183 -13.60 -13.37 -6.52
CA ILE A 183 -13.39 -11.93 -6.65
C ILE A 183 -12.35 -11.71 -7.76
N PRO A 184 -12.69 -10.96 -8.83
CA PRO A 184 -11.72 -10.60 -9.84
C PRO A 184 -10.52 -9.89 -9.22
N TRP A 185 -9.32 -10.19 -9.70
CA TRP A 185 -8.07 -9.68 -9.19
C TRP A 185 -8.04 -8.14 -9.10
N ASP A 186 -8.57 -7.46 -10.11
CA ASP A 186 -8.65 -6.00 -10.14
C ASP A 186 -9.69 -5.44 -9.14
N ARG A 187 -10.33 -6.29 -8.35
CA ARG A 187 -11.31 -5.97 -7.31
C ARG A 187 -10.99 -6.59 -5.94
N ALA A 188 -9.78 -7.07 -5.77
CA ALA A 188 -9.34 -7.73 -4.55
C ALA A 188 -9.59 -6.90 -3.28
N GLN A 189 -9.60 -5.57 -3.41
CA GLN A 189 -9.86 -4.63 -2.32
C GLN A 189 -11.33 -4.58 -1.87
N ALA A 190 -12.29 -5.00 -2.70
CA ALA A 190 -13.71 -4.79 -2.43
C ALA A 190 -14.17 -5.25 -1.03
N PRO A 191 -13.81 -6.44 -0.52
CA PRO A 191 -14.18 -6.88 0.83
C PRO A 191 -13.53 -6.07 1.96
N PHE A 192 -12.46 -5.34 1.65
CA PHE A 192 -11.64 -4.63 2.63
C PHE A 192 -11.88 -3.12 2.67
N LEU A 193 -12.73 -2.56 1.79
CA LEU A 193 -12.95 -1.11 1.68
C LEU A 193 -13.34 -0.47 3.01
N GLY A 194 -14.27 -1.07 3.75
CA GLY A 194 -14.69 -0.55 5.05
C GLY A 194 -13.58 -0.54 6.09
N LEU A 195 -12.76 -1.59 6.10
CA LEU A 195 -11.58 -1.69 6.97
C LEU A 195 -10.49 -0.69 6.56
N SER A 196 -10.28 -0.52 5.25
CA SER A 196 -9.32 0.46 4.70
C SER A 196 -9.70 1.89 5.08
N ARG A 197 -11.01 2.25 5.00
CA ARG A 197 -11.50 3.56 5.45
C ARG A 197 -11.21 3.78 6.93
N LYS A 198 -11.59 2.84 7.79
CA LYS A 198 -11.32 2.93 9.23
C LYS A 198 -9.83 3.03 9.54
N PHE A 199 -9.01 2.24 8.86
CA PHE A 199 -7.57 2.29 8.99
C PHE A 199 -7.01 3.64 8.53
N GLY A 200 -7.43 4.11 7.35
CA GLY A 200 -7.02 5.40 6.80
C GLY A 200 -7.37 6.57 7.70
N ASP A 201 -8.58 6.60 8.24
CA ASP A 201 -9.03 7.68 9.15
C ASP A 201 -8.20 7.72 10.45
N LEU A 202 -7.85 6.55 10.99
CA LEU A 202 -6.99 6.50 12.18
C LEU A 202 -5.58 7.05 11.89
N VAL A 203 -4.95 6.64 10.79
CA VAL A 203 -3.64 7.16 10.40
C VAL A 203 -3.72 8.65 10.09
N GLN A 204 -4.75 9.07 9.33
CA GLN A 204 -4.94 10.48 8.99
C GLN A 204 -5.15 11.36 10.23
N GLY A 205 -5.88 10.87 11.21
CA GLY A 205 -6.09 11.61 12.48
C GLY A 205 -4.77 11.90 13.20
N PHE A 206 -3.82 10.96 13.23
CA PHE A 206 -2.49 11.20 13.81
C PHE A 206 -1.64 12.14 12.94
N LEU A 207 -1.74 12.06 11.61
CA LEU A 207 -1.06 12.98 10.71
C LEU A 207 -1.61 14.40 10.83
N PHE A 208 -2.94 14.56 10.94
CA PHE A 208 -3.59 15.86 11.16
C PHE A 208 -3.12 16.55 12.45
N GLN A 209 -3.01 15.77 13.54
CA GLN A 209 -2.50 16.30 14.81
C GLN A 209 -1.04 16.74 14.72
N ARG A 210 -0.26 16.11 13.87
CA ARG A 210 1.19 16.35 13.75
C ARG A 210 1.55 17.41 12.73
N PHE A 211 0.84 17.48 11.61
CA PHE A 211 1.16 18.32 10.46
C PHE A 211 0.03 19.30 10.16
N LYS A 212 0.23 20.55 10.57
CA LYS A 212 -0.76 21.62 10.37
C LYS A 212 -1.06 21.81 8.88
N GLY A 213 -2.34 21.87 8.55
CA GLY A 213 -2.82 21.99 7.17
C GLY A 213 -3.06 20.65 6.44
N SER A 214 -2.77 19.53 7.11
CA SER A 214 -3.23 18.21 6.65
C SER A 214 -4.75 18.08 6.83
N PRO A 215 -5.44 17.25 5.99
CA PRO A 215 -6.86 16.95 6.18
C PRO A 215 -7.13 16.26 7.52
N ASP A 216 -8.33 16.37 8.02
CA ASP A 216 -8.79 15.73 9.27
C ASP A 216 -9.28 14.27 9.06
N ALA A 217 -9.56 13.88 7.81
CA ALA A 217 -10.00 12.54 7.43
C ALA A 217 -9.27 12.04 6.17
N ALA A 218 -9.21 10.72 6.01
CA ALA A 218 -8.68 10.10 4.81
C ALA A 218 -9.53 10.46 3.59
N GLN A 219 -8.86 10.64 2.46
CA GLN A 219 -9.48 10.95 1.18
C GLN A 219 -9.64 9.68 0.32
N THR A 220 -10.48 9.76 -0.70
CA THR A 220 -10.66 8.66 -1.65
C THR A 220 -9.97 8.97 -2.97
N ALA A 221 -9.28 7.98 -3.54
CA ALA A 221 -8.68 8.07 -4.86
C ALA A 221 -8.66 6.69 -5.53
N SER A 222 -8.62 6.67 -6.86
CA SER A 222 -8.41 5.43 -7.62
C SER A 222 -6.91 5.13 -7.68
N VAL A 223 -6.42 4.37 -6.69
CA VAL A 223 -5.01 3.95 -6.62
C VAL A 223 -4.91 2.47 -7.03
N ARG A 224 -4.13 2.18 -8.07
CA ARG A 224 -4.05 0.83 -8.64
C ARG A 224 -3.59 -0.21 -7.61
N GLN A 225 -2.51 0.06 -6.88
CA GLN A 225 -1.98 -0.87 -5.89
C GLN A 225 -2.99 -1.18 -4.78
N LEU A 226 -3.77 -0.19 -4.35
CA LEU A 226 -4.80 -0.42 -3.34
C LEU A 226 -5.91 -1.31 -3.88
N ARG A 227 -6.32 -1.10 -5.15
CA ARG A 227 -7.42 -1.84 -5.77
C ARG A 227 -7.15 -3.34 -5.88
N THR A 228 -5.90 -3.71 -6.14
CA THR A 228 -5.46 -5.10 -6.33
C THR A 228 -4.96 -5.78 -5.04
N THR A 229 -5.05 -5.07 -3.90
CA THR A 229 -4.60 -5.58 -2.60
C THR A 229 -5.76 -6.21 -1.82
N ALA A 230 -5.64 -7.49 -1.48
CA ALA A 230 -6.61 -8.26 -0.69
C ALA A 230 -6.33 -8.13 0.83
N ALA A 231 -6.18 -6.92 1.31
CA ALA A 231 -5.97 -6.56 2.72
C ALA A 231 -6.44 -5.11 2.96
N PRO A 232 -6.66 -4.67 4.20
CA PRO A 232 -6.86 -3.25 4.48
C PRO A 232 -5.64 -2.47 3.99
N ALA A 233 -5.85 -1.45 3.14
CA ALA A 233 -4.79 -0.80 2.38
C ALA A 233 -4.97 0.71 2.31
N ILE A 234 -3.87 1.45 2.47
CA ILE A 234 -3.82 2.90 2.38
C ILE A 234 -2.61 3.36 1.57
N ALA A 235 -2.73 4.54 0.95
CA ALA A 235 -1.60 5.28 0.40
C ALA A 235 -1.39 6.54 1.25
N VAL A 236 -0.16 6.76 1.70
CA VAL A 236 0.23 7.96 2.45
C VAL A 236 1.03 8.86 1.52
N GLU A 237 0.46 10.00 1.17
CA GLU A 237 1.10 11.02 0.37
C GLU A 237 1.65 12.10 1.30
N ILE A 238 2.97 12.25 1.28
CA ILE A 238 3.69 13.16 2.14
C ILE A 238 4.00 14.39 1.30
N SER A 239 3.86 15.56 1.85
CA SER A 239 4.24 16.88 1.37
C SER A 239 4.68 16.96 -0.10
N SER A 240 5.36 18.00 -0.50
CA SER A 240 5.66 18.26 -1.90
C SER A 240 7.16 18.16 -2.19
N VAL A 241 7.54 17.55 -3.32
CA VAL A 241 8.91 17.60 -3.85
C VAL A 241 9.31 19.00 -4.31
N THR A 242 8.37 19.97 -4.34
CA THR A 242 8.67 21.36 -4.69
C THR A 242 9.34 22.15 -3.55
N VAL A 243 9.63 21.52 -2.42
CA VAL A 243 10.46 22.12 -1.37
C VAL A 243 11.87 22.38 -1.90
N GLU A 244 12.44 23.51 -1.51
CA GLU A 244 13.77 23.91 -1.96
C GLU A 244 14.88 23.01 -1.41
N ASN A 245 14.64 22.42 -0.23
CA ASN A 245 15.64 21.72 0.55
C ASN A 245 15.14 20.34 0.98
N ARG A 246 15.89 19.30 0.63
CA ARG A 246 15.65 17.91 1.04
C ARG A 246 15.49 17.77 2.57
N ALA A 247 16.24 18.55 3.35
CA ALA A 247 16.17 18.51 4.81
C ALA A 247 14.79 18.88 5.37
N ASP A 248 13.95 19.61 4.62
CA ASP A 248 12.58 19.91 5.03
C ASP A 248 11.71 18.64 5.01
N LEU A 249 11.88 17.79 4.00
CA LEU A 249 11.25 16.48 3.95
C LEU A 249 11.80 15.54 5.02
N ASP A 250 13.12 15.50 5.18
CA ASP A 250 13.76 14.62 6.16
C ASP A 250 13.30 14.92 7.59
N ARG A 251 13.02 16.20 7.92
CA ARG A 251 12.44 16.58 9.22
C ARG A 251 11.02 16.06 9.44
N MET A 252 10.28 15.77 8.39
CA MET A 252 8.93 15.17 8.51
C MET A 252 8.98 13.68 8.84
N ALA A 253 10.03 12.97 8.44
CA ALA A 253 10.07 11.51 8.47
C ALA A 253 9.79 10.90 9.85
N PRO A 254 10.36 11.38 10.98
CA PRO A 254 10.03 10.82 12.30
C PRO A 254 8.57 11.03 12.69
N GLY A 255 7.98 12.18 12.34
CA GLY A 255 6.59 12.48 12.64
C GLY A 255 5.61 11.64 11.81
N VAL A 256 5.91 11.40 10.53
CA VAL A 256 5.15 10.51 9.66
C VAL A 256 5.23 9.07 10.16
N ALA A 257 6.43 8.63 10.53
CA ALA A 257 6.67 7.29 11.05
C ALA A 257 5.87 7.02 12.34
N ASP A 258 5.90 7.95 13.30
CA ASP A 258 5.12 7.87 14.54
C ASP A 258 3.61 7.82 14.25
N ALA A 259 3.11 8.71 13.38
CA ALA A 259 1.70 8.77 13.04
C ALA A 259 1.19 7.46 12.39
N ILE A 260 1.95 6.90 11.45
CA ILE A 260 1.61 5.62 10.81
C ILE A 260 1.63 4.50 11.85
N ALA A 261 2.69 4.38 12.65
CA ALA A 261 2.82 3.30 13.62
C ALA A 261 1.69 3.33 14.68
N ARG A 262 1.35 4.51 15.18
CA ARG A 262 0.22 4.69 16.11
C ARG A 262 -1.12 4.39 15.45
N GLY A 263 -1.31 4.79 14.20
CA GLY A 263 -2.52 4.51 13.44
C GLY A 263 -2.73 3.00 13.23
N VAL A 264 -1.67 2.27 12.87
CA VAL A 264 -1.69 0.80 12.74
C VAL A 264 -2.00 0.14 14.11
N ALA A 265 -1.34 0.60 15.18
CA ALA A 265 -1.59 0.08 16.53
C ALA A 265 -3.04 0.33 16.99
N ALA A 266 -3.58 1.52 16.74
CA ALA A 266 -4.96 1.87 17.05
C ALA A 266 -5.98 1.07 16.19
N PHE A 267 -5.60 0.67 14.98
CA PHE A 267 -6.43 -0.15 14.11
C PHE A 267 -6.47 -1.63 14.52
N ARG A 268 -5.41 -2.16 15.17
CA ARG A 268 -5.28 -3.57 15.54
C ARG A 268 -6.54 -4.19 16.20
N PRO A 269 -7.22 -3.55 17.17
CA PRO A 269 -8.43 -4.14 17.80
C PRO A 269 -9.63 -4.24 16.83
N SER A 270 -9.61 -3.49 15.74
CA SER A 270 -10.68 -3.44 14.75
C SER A 270 -10.43 -4.35 13.56
N TYR A 271 -9.26 -4.96 13.51
CA TYR A 271 -8.88 -5.83 12.40
C TYR A 271 -9.62 -7.15 12.47
N VAL A 272 -10.52 -7.36 11.54
CA VAL A 272 -11.23 -8.63 11.33
C VAL A 272 -11.05 -9.02 9.88
N VAL A 273 -10.49 -10.20 9.65
CA VAL A 273 -10.35 -10.72 8.28
C VAL A 273 -11.74 -11.03 7.75
N PRO A 274 -12.18 -10.43 6.64
CA PRO A 274 -13.44 -10.79 6.01
C PRO A 274 -13.46 -12.28 5.68
N ASN A 275 -14.56 -12.96 5.95
CA ASN A 275 -14.73 -14.35 5.53
C ASN A 275 -14.99 -14.38 4.03
N ILE A 276 -13.93 -14.52 3.25
CA ILE A 276 -14.00 -14.61 1.78
C ILE A 276 -14.18 -16.09 1.47
N SER A 277 -15.42 -16.49 1.19
CA SER A 277 -15.77 -17.87 0.82
C SER A 277 -15.26 -18.29 -0.57
N GLY A 278 -14.49 -17.46 -1.26
CA GLY A 278 -13.88 -17.71 -2.56
C GLY A 278 -12.47 -17.12 -2.63
N GLY A 279 -11.56 -17.78 -3.34
CA GLY A 279 -10.22 -17.26 -3.60
C GLY A 279 -10.25 -16.03 -4.52
N VAL A 280 -9.20 -15.21 -4.44
CA VAL A 280 -8.91 -14.19 -5.46
C VAL A 280 -8.26 -14.90 -6.65
N GLN A 281 -8.82 -14.71 -7.86
CA GLN A 281 -8.24 -15.20 -9.12
C GLN A 281 -7.27 -14.20 -9.73
#